data_79dae8fb7495bc9b49c9cd4c1a0b8cbd
#
_entry.id   79dae8fb7495bc9b49c9cd4c1a0b8cbd
#
_cell.length_a   1.000
_cell.length_b   1.000
_cell.length_c   1.000
_cell.angle_alpha   90.00
_cell.angle_beta   90.00
_cell.angle_gamma   90.00
#
_symmetry.space_group_name_H-M   'P 1'
#
loop_
_entity.id
_entity.type
_entity.pdbx_description
1 polymer ?
#
loop_
_entity_poly.entity_id
_entity_poly.type
_entity_poly.pdbx_seq_one_letter_code
_entity_poly.pdbx_strand_id
1 'polypeptide(L)'
;MLNNHSMMSAIEELIDDVVANDTNATDFPDYDINDSFSHFEWAELAPVLVVYSLTFILGLVGNVIIITSTLCPRLRPLPATPTNVFLGGLATADLLLIIFCIPVKIAKLFSYTWTMGIFLCKVVHYMQSVSAICSVVTLTAMSVERYYAIVHPMRAQYTCTISQARKIVIITWITSFLLGIPMIFTQTHKQVGEKYIAYWCVRDSEAGLLWRFHEVYMLIVVLILPLSIMAFCYATICWEIWRVMKRRYHMTSRHALSPNSVDTESIPMTQRQSGNERKSRRDENDDELRTIKQVVKMLVAVVVLFAICWAPMLIDNVLTAYGCLPRLKNGTHKHLNTVFQLMAYFNRWT
;
A
#
# COMPACT_ATOMS: atom_id res chain seq x y z
N MET A 1 32.80 -36.66 -40.36
CA MET A 1 31.93 -35.72 -41.07
C MET A 1 30.53 -36.35 -41.12
N LEU A 2 29.79 -36.26 -40.09
CA LEU A 2 28.39 -36.74 -40.02
C LEU A 2 27.47 -35.67 -40.58
N ASN A 3 26.63 -36.14 -41.44
CA ASN A 3 25.86 -35.48 -42.47
C ASN A 3 24.87 -34.43 -41.87
N ASN A 4 25.18 -33.14 -42.04
CA ASN A 4 24.28 -32.01 -41.66
C ASN A 4 22.89 -32.12 -42.31
N HIS A 5 22.75 -32.86 -43.42
CA HIS A 5 21.47 -33.10 -44.08
C HIS A 5 20.51 -34.02 -43.30
N SER A 6 21.06 -35.03 -42.64
CA SER A 6 20.23 -35.97 -41.82
C SER A 6 19.72 -35.35 -40.53
N MET A 7 20.47 -34.38 -39.97
CA MET A 7 20.05 -33.66 -38.74
C MET A 7 19.02 -32.57 -39.06
N MET A 8 19.13 -31.94 -40.24
CA MET A 8 18.12 -30.97 -40.71
C MET A 8 16.78 -31.64 -41.03
N SER A 9 16.77 -32.79 -41.68
CA SER A 9 15.54 -33.53 -41.97
C SER A 9 14.86 -34.06 -40.71
N ALA A 10 15.64 -34.49 -39.70
CA ALA A 10 15.06 -34.90 -38.40
C ALA A 10 14.50 -33.74 -37.60
N ILE A 11 15.08 -32.53 -37.73
CA ILE A 11 14.55 -31.30 -37.10
C ILE A 11 13.28 -30.82 -37.82
N GLU A 12 13.23 -30.91 -39.16
CA GLU A 12 12.04 -30.59 -39.94
C GLU A 12 10.89 -31.57 -39.62
N GLU A 13 11.15 -32.88 -39.52
CA GLU A 13 10.17 -33.88 -39.13
C GLU A 13 9.66 -33.67 -37.69
N LEU A 14 10.53 -33.25 -36.76
CA LEU A 14 10.15 -32.91 -35.38
C LEU A 14 9.32 -31.60 -35.29
N ILE A 15 9.62 -30.62 -36.17
CA ILE A 15 8.88 -29.38 -36.29
C ILE A 15 7.51 -29.65 -36.88
N ASP A 16 7.40 -30.47 -37.90
CA ASP A 16 6.13 -30.86 -38.52
C ASP A 16 5.26 -31.71 -37.56
N ASP A 17 5.82 -32.60 -36.76
CA ASP A 17 5.12 -33.33 -35.71
C ASP A 17 4.65 -32.41 -34.57
N VAL A 18 5.42 -31.43 -34.19
CA VAL A 18 5.01 -30.43 -33.18
C VAL A 18 3.92 -29.50 -33.71
N VAL A 19 4.01 -29.09 -34.98
CA VAL A 19 3.01 -28.27 -35.66
C VAL A 19 1.72 -29.08 -35.92
N ALA A 20 1.83 -30.37 -36.29
CA ALA A 20 0.67 -31.26 -36.51
C ALA A 20 -0.03 -31.59 -35.17
N ASN A 21 0.70 -31.71 -34.06
CA ASN A 21 0.11 -31.85 -32.73
C ASN A 21 -0.57 -30.58 -32.23
N ASP A 22 -0.05 -29.40 -32.57
CA ASP A 22 -0.70 -28.11 -32.25
C ASP A 22 -1.96 -27.85 -33.09
N THR A 23 -2.04 -28.40 -34.31
CA THR A 23 -3.25 -28.28 -35.18
C THR A 23 -4.42 -29.19 -34.73
N ASN A 24 -4.16 -30.22 -33.93
CA ASN A 24 -5.22 -31.03 -33.29
C ASN A 24 -5.72 -30.45 -31.94
N ALA A 25 -5.13 -29.33 -31.46
CA ALA A 25 -5.57 -28.62 -30.27
C ALA A 25 -6.63 -27.53 -30.55
N THR A 26 -7.23 -27.49 -31.73
CA THR A 26 -8.27 -26.50 -32.11
C THR A 26 -9.71 -26.94 -31.82
N ASP A 27 -9.89 -27.97 -31.02
CA ASP A 27 -11.23 -28.23 -30.45
C ASP A 27 -11.37 -27.54 -29.08
N PHE A 28 -11.17 -26.20 -29.07
CA PHE A 28 -11.73 -25.37 -28.01
C PHE A 28 -13.25 -25.44 -28.21
N PRO A 29 -13.99 -25.91 -27.19
CA PRO A 29 -15.45 -25.91 -27.29
C PRO A 29 -15.90 -24.49 -27.66
N ASP A 30 -16.78 -24.41 -28.62
CA ASP A 30 -17.38 -23.18 -29.16
C ASP A 30 -17.85 -22.34 -27.95
N TYR A 31 -17.03 -21.40 -27.51
CA TYR A 31 -17.28 -20.61 -26.31
C TYR A 31 -18.39 -19.63 -26.64
N ASP A 32 -19.61 -19.99 -26.26
CA ASP A 32 -20.74 -19.10 -26.41
C ASP A 32 -20.62 -17.98 -25.36
N ILE A 33 -20.40 -16.75 -25.86
CA ILE A 33 -20.34 -15.56 -25.02
C ILE A 33 -21.63 -15.41 -24.20
N ASN A 34 -22.78 -15.81 -24.74
CA ASN A 34 -24.05 -15.78 -24.01
C ASN A 34 -24.06 -16.79 -22.85
N ASP A 35 -23.39 -17.92 -22.98
CA ASP A 35 -23.27 -18.92 -21.92
C ASP A 35 -22.41 -18.41 -20.74
N SER A 36 -21.42 -17.54 -21.02
CA SER A 36 -20.62 -16.89 -19.98
C SER A 36 -21.40 -15.84 -19.16
N PHE A 37 -22.52 -15.35 -19.65
CA PHE A 37 -23.44 -14.49 -18.90
C PHE A 37 -24.43 -15.28 -18.05
N SER A 38 -24.62 -16.56 -18.34
CA SER A 38 -25.60 -17.44 -17.68
C SER A 38 -25.01 -18.40 -16.64
N HIS A 39 -23.75 -18.78 -16.77
CA HIS A 39 -23.06 -19.72 -15.88
C HIS A 39 -22.02 -19.03 -15.00
N PHE A 40 -22.47 -18.47 -13.85
CA PHE A 40 -21.57 -17.98 -12.81
C PHE A 40 -21.27 -19.09 -11.81
N GLU A 41 -20.00 -19.41 -11.62
CA GLU A 41 -19.58 -20.22 -10.47
C GLU A 41 -19.68 -19.40 -9.18
N TRP A 42 -20.85 -19.44 -8.55
CA TRP A 42 -21.13 -18.69 -7.33
C TRP A 42 -20.15 -19.00 -6.20
N ALA A 43 -19.57 -20.19 -6.17
CA ALA A 43 -18.55 -20.58 -5.20
C ALA A 43 -17.27 -19.72 -5.33
N GLU A 44 -16.88 -19.30 -6.53
CA GLU A 44 -15.75 -18.40 -6.76
C GLU A 44 -16.14 -16.92 -6.66
N LEU A 45 -17.31 -16.57 -7.17
CA LEU A 45 -17.78 -15.20 -7.29
C LEU A 45 -18.20 -14.61 -5.93
N ALA A 46 -18.95 -15.35 -5.13
CA ALA A 46 -19.55 -14.83 -3.90
C ALA A 46 -18.52 -14.37 -2.85
N PRO A 47 -17.43 -15.09 -2.55
CA PRO A 47 -16.42 -14.62 -1.61
C PRO A 47 -15.78 -13.31 -2.05
N VAL A 48 -15.46 -13.17 -3.33
CA VAL A 48 -14.82 -11.98 -3.91
C VAL A 48 -15.78 -10.79 -3.87
N LEU A 49 -17.05 -11.00 -4.22
CA LEU A 49 -18.09 -9.98 -4.16
C LEU A 49 -18.32 -9.48 -2.73
N VAL A 50 -18.38 -10.40 -1.76
CA VAL A 50 -18.53 -10.05 -0.33
C VAL A 50 -17.35 -9.17 0.13
N VAL A 51 -16.11 -9.55 -0.19
CA VAL A 51 -14.94 -8.78 0.21
C VAL A 51 -14.94 -7.39 -0.44
N TYR A 52 -15.22 -7.27 -1.74
CA TYR A 52 -15.31 -5.95 -2.38
C TYR A 52 -16.44 -5.09 -1.81
N SER A 53 -17.61 -5.67 -1.54
CA SER A 53 -18.75 -4.95 -0.96
C SER A 53 -18.45 -4.46 0.46
N LEU A 54 -17.86 -5.31 1.29
CA LEU A 54 -17.42 -4.92 2.64
C LEU A 54 -16.34 -3.83 2.57
N THR A 55 -15.35 -3.98 1.67
CA THR A 55 -14.30 -2.97 1.48
C THR A 55 -14.91 -1.64 1.02
N PHE A 56 -15.88 -1.67 0.12
CA PHE A 56 -16.57 -0.46 -0.33
C PHE A 56 -17.29 0.24 0.82
N ILE A 57 -18.13 -0.48 1.58
CA ILE A 57 -18.95 0.11 2.64
C ILE A 57 -18.08 0.61 3.79
N LEU A 58 -17.23 -0.25 4.34
CA LEU A 58 -16.42 0.10 5.52
C LEU A 58 -15.35 1.14 5.17
N GLY A 59 -14.74 1.03 4.00
CA GLY A 59 -13.77 2.02 3.53
C GLY A 59 -14.41 3.37 3.23
N LEU A 60 -15.61 3.41 2.64
CA LEU A 60 -16.34 4.64 2.40
C LEU A 60 -16.68 5.33 3.73
N VAL A 61 -17.32 4.61 4.65
CA VAL A 61 -17.73 5.14 5.95
C VAL A 61 -16.53 5.60 6.77
N GLY A 62 -15.48 4.76 6.90
CA GLY A 62 -14.29 5.08 7.67
C GLY A 62 -13.57 6.31 7.15
N ASN A 63 -13.30 6.37 5.84
CA ASN A 63 -12.58 7.51 5.25
C ASN A 63 -13.41 8.80 5.25
N VAL A 64 -14.75 8.75 5.09
CA VAL A 64 -15.62 9.92 5.25
C VAL A 64 -15.57 10.43 6.69
N ILE A 65 -15.60 9.56 7.70
CA ILE A 65 -15.46 9.96 9.10
C ILE A 65 -14.12 10.66 9.34
N ILE A 66 -13.01 10.12 8.81
CA ILE A 66 -11.68 10.75 8.94
C ILE A 66 -11.69 12.14 8.29
N ILE A 67 -12.19 12.27 7.08
CA ILE A 67 -12.24 13.56 6.38
C ILE A 67 -13.11 14.57 7.14
N THR A 68 -14.30 14.18 7.57
CA THR A 68 -15.20 15.08 8.31
C THR A 68 -14.60 15.50 9.64
N SER A 69 -13.97 14.59 10.38
CA SER A 69 -13.32 14.90 11.66
C SER A 69 -12.06 15.76 11.51
N THR A 70 -11.37 15.72 10.38
CA THR A 70 -10.15 16.51 10.13
C THR A 70 -10.43 17.87 9.49
N LEU A 71 -11.42 17.95 8.59
CA LEU A 71 -11.71 19.16 7.81
C LEU A 71 -12.85 20.03 8.39
N CYS A 72 -13.85 19.44 9.04
CA CYS A 72 -14.98 20.19 9.59
C CYS A 72 -14.65 20.81 10.94
N PRO A 73 -14.56 22.17 11.06
CA PRO A 73 -14.26 22.84 12.34
C PRO A 73 -15.28 22.57 13.44
N ARG A 74 -16.54 22.34 13.06
CA ARG A 74 -17.67 22.08 14.01
C ARG A 74 -17.70 20.65 14.55
N LEU A 75 -17.13 19.70 13.82
CA LEU A 75 -17.09 18.26 14.15
C LEU A 75 -15.70 17.81 14.61
N ARG A 76 -14.76 18.74 14.84
CA ARG A 76 -13.40 18.41 15.28
C ARG A 76 -13.37 17.97 16.74
N PRO A 77 -13.31 16.67 17.04
CA PRO A 77 -12.96 16.22 18.37
C PRO A 77 -11.44 16.29 18.60
N LEU A 78 -10.64 16.46 17.53
CA LEU A 78 -9.18 16.42 17.55
C LEU A 78 -8.58 17.80 17.28
N PRO A 79 -7.49 18.18 18.00
CA PRO A 79 -6.75 19.41 17.71
C PRO A 79 -6.17 19.38 16.28
N ALA A 80 -6.05 20.54 15.66
CA ALA A 80 -5.44 20.67 14.36
C ALA A 80 -3.93 20.39 14.47
N THR A 81 -3.51 19.20 14.03
CA THR A 81 -2.11 18.76 14.00
C THR A 81 -1.67 18.49 12.56
N PRO A 82 -0.36 18.60 12.23
CA PRO A 82 0.14 18.21 10.91
C PRO A 82 -0.24 16.78 10.52
N THR A 83 -0.22 15.84 11.47
CA THR A 83 -0.61 14.45 11.25
C THR A 83 -2.06 14.31 10.80
N ASN A 84 -2.99 15.10 11.36
CA ASN A 84 -4.39 15.06 10.95
C ASN A 84 -4.58 15.54 9.50
N VAL A 85 -3.72 16.45 9.02
CA VAL A 85 -3.71 16.88 7.61
C VAL A 85 -3.28 15.72 6.69
N PHE A 86 -2.26 14.97 7.07
CA PHE A 86 -1.81 13.79 6.32
C PHE A 86 -2.86 12.67 6.34
N LEU A 87 -3.51 12.42 7.48
CA LEU A 87 -4.61 11.45 7.58
C LEU A 87 -5.77 11.83 6.66
N GLY A 88 -6.13 13.10 6.59
CA GLY A 88 -7.14 13.59 5.65
C GLY A 88 -6.72 13.39 4.18
N GLY A 89 -5.45 13.64 3.85
CA GLY A 89 -4.88 13.37 2.53
C GLY A 89 -4.92 11.88 2.16
N LEU A 90 -4.57 11.01 3.11
CA LEU A 90 -4.62 9.56 2.93
C LEU A 90 -6.06 9.09 2.70
N ALA A 91 -7.00 9.51 3.56
CA ALA A 91 -8.42 9.17 3.43
C ALA A 91 -9.01 9.63 2.09
N THR A 92 -8.56 10.78 1.56
CA THR A 92 -8.98 11.24 0.23
C THR A 92 -8.46 10.34 -0.88
N ALA A 93 -7.21 9.87 -0.80
CA ALA A 93 -6.64 8.92 -1.77
C ALA A 93 -7.36 7.57 -1.74
N ASP A 94 -7.75 7.11 -0.55
CA ASP A 94 -8.50 5.87 -0.38
C ASP A 94 -9.93 5.99 -0.93
N LEU A 95 -10.62 7.12 -0.69
CA LEU A 95 -11.95 7.37 -1.28
C LEU A 95 -11.90 7.41 -2.79
N LEU A 96 -10.86 7.99 -3.40
CA LEU A 96 -10.71 8.00 -4.85
C LEU A 96 -10.67 6.57 -5.41
N LEU A 97 -9.91 5.68 -4.80
CA LEU A 97 -9.87 4.27 -5.20
C LEU A 97 -11.21 3.57 -4.95
N ILE A 98 -11.80 3.77 -3.77
CA ILE A 98 -13.06 3.12 -3.37
C ILE A 98 -14.19 3.50 -4.34
N ILE A 99 -14.35 4.78 -4.65
CA ILE A 99 -15.47 5.28 -5.46
C ILE A 99 -15.28 4.96 -6.94
N PHE A 100 -14.04 5.06 -7.47
CA PHE A 100 -13.80 4.85 -8.89
C PHE A 100 -13.45 3.42 -9.26
N CYS A 101 -12.62 2.73 -8.45
CA CYS A 101 -12.08 1.44 -8.87
C CYS A 101 -12.94 0.25 -8.42
N ILE A 102 -13.48 0.27 -7.19
CA ILE A 102 -14.24 -0.88 -6.68
C ILE A 102 -15.52 -1.15 -7.48
N PRO A 103 -16.37 -0.16 -7.83
CA PRO A 103 -17.55 -0.43 -8.64
C PRO A 103 -17.24 -1.08 -9.99
N VAL A 104 -16.16 -0.60 -10.65
CA VAL A 104 -15.71 -1.18 -11.93
C VAL A 104 -15.18 -2.60 -11.75
N LYS A 105 -14.48 -2.89 -10.65
CA LYS A 105 -14.01 -4.25 -10.33
C LYS A 105 -15.18 -5.18 -10.04
N ILE A 106 -16.20 -4.71 -9.32
CA ILE A 106 -17.43 -5.48 -9.08
C ILE A 106 -18.15 -5.74 -10.42
N ALA A 107 -18.33 -4.74 -11.27
CA ALA A 107 -18.94 -4.90 -12.58
C ALA A 107 -18.19 -5.93 -13.45
N LYS A 108 -16.85 -5.93 -13.39
CA LYS A 108 -16.01 -6.92 -14.09
C LYS A 108 -16.21 -8.35 -13.58
N LEU A 109 -16.62 -8.57 -12.35
CA LEU A 109 -16.88 -9.91 -11.83
C LEU A 109 -18.04 -10.63 -12.55
N PHE A 110 -18.99 -9.84 -13.07
CA PHE A 110 -20.16 -10.37 -13.80
C PHE A 110 -19.93 -10.48 -15.31
N SER A 111 -18.70 -10.29 -15.80
CA SER A 111 -18.36 -10.46 -17.21
C SER A 111 -16.92 -10.94 -17.38
N TYR A 112 -16.74 -12.00 -18.15
CA TYR A 112 -15.39 -12.46 -18.55
C TYR A 112 -14.72 -11.51 -19.53
N THR A 113 -15.52 -10.71 -20.24
CA THR A 113 -15.06 -9.75 -21.25
C THR A 113 -15.12 -8.33 -20.69
N TRP A 114 -14.34 -7.44 -21.28
CA TRP A 114 -14.34 -6.03 -20.93
C TRP A 114 -15.31 -5.26 -21.82
N THR A 115 -16.46 -4.89 -21.28
CA THR A 115 -17.53 -4.19 -22.00
C THR A 115 -17.52 -2.67 -21.83
N MET A 116 -16.65 -2.15 -20.93
CA MET A 116 -16.67 -0.74 -20.50
C MET A 116 -15.77 0.20 -21.33
N GLY A 117 -15.23 -0.27 -22.46
CA GLY A 117 -14.43 0.51 -23.39
C GLY A 117 -13.00 0.79 -22.94
N ILE A 118 -12.18 1.30 -23.89
CA ILE A 118 -10.74 1.56 -23.70
C ILE A 118 -10.46 2.65 -22.66
N PHE A 119 -11.31 3.68 -22.61
CA PHE A 119 -11.13 4.79 -21.69
C PHE A 119 -11.17 4.31 -20.23
N LEU A 120 -12.21 3.58 -19.86
CA LEU A 120 -12.36 3.10 -18.49
C LEU A 120 -11.32 2.04 -18.14
N CYS A 121 -10.89 1.22 -19.10
CA CYS A 121 -9.77 0.27 -18.93
C CYS A 121 -8.48 0.99 -18.47
N LYS A 122 -8.10 2.08 -19.13
CA LYS A 122 -6.89 2.83 -18.79
C LYS A 122 -7.05 3.65 -17.52
N VAL A 123 -8.16 4.36 -17.37
CA VAL A 123 -8.42 5.28 -16.25
C VAL A 123 -8.48 4.54 -14.91
N VAL A 124 -9.16 3.39 -14.85
CA VAL A 124 -9.26 2.63 -13.57
C VAL A 124 -7.90 2.18 -13.08
N HIS A 125 -7.05 1.64 -13.96
CA HIS A 125 -5.69 1.20 -13.58
C HIS A 125 -4.77 2.39 -13.26
N TYR A 126 -4.92 3.49 -13.99
CA TYR A 126 -4.21 4.73 -13.68
C TYR A 126 -4.59 5.29 -12.31
N MET A 127 -5.89 5.41 -12.01
CA MET A 127 -6.36 5.88 -10.71
C MET A 127 -5.97 4.96 -9.56
N GLN A 128 -5.93 3.65 -9.79
CA GLN A 128 -5.41 2.67 -8.84
C GLN A 128 -3.94 2.93 -8.53
N SER A 129 -3.11 3.19 -9.54
CA SER A 129 -1.69 3.51 -9.36
C SER A 129 -1.49 4.84 -8.65
N VAL A 130 -2.23 5.90 -9.05
CA VAL A 130 -2.20 7.21 -8.39
C VAL A 130 -2.54 7.10 -6.91
N SER A 131 -3.63 6.40 -6.57
CA SER A 131 -4.03 6.18 -5.19
C SER A 131 -2.97 5.41 -4.38
N ALA A 132 -2.36 4.35 -4.95
CA ALA A 132 -1.32 3.59 -4.30
C ALA A 132 -0.08 4.45 -3.99
N ILE A 133 0.40 5.21 -4.98
CA ILE A 133 1.54 6.11 -4.84
C ILE A 133 1.23 7.21 -3.82
N CYS A 134 0.05 7.83 -3.91
CA CYS A 134 -0.38 8.87 -2.98
C CYS A 134 -0.42 8.38 -1.53
N SER A 135 -0.97 7.20 -1.30
CA SER A 135 -1.04 6.60 0.04
C SER A 135 0.34 6.33 0.61
N VAL A 136 1.24 5.68 -0.16
CA VAL A 136 2.57 5.35 0.36
C VAL A 136 3.46 6.58 0.57
N VAL A 137 3.38 7.58 -0.31
CA VAL A 137 4.13 8.83 -0.14
C VAL A 137 3.61 9.61 1.07
N THR A 138 2.29 9.61 1.31
CA THR A 138 1.70 10.21 2.51
C THR A 138 2.15 9.49 3.79
N LEU A 139 2.17 8.15 3.83
CA LEU A 139 2.70 7.36 4.95
C LEU A 139 4.19 7.66 5.19
N THR A 140 4.96 7.80 4.13
CA THR A 140 6.38 8.17 4.21
C THR A 140 6.54 9.57 4.80
N ALA A 141 5.74 10.54 4.34
CA ALA A 141 5.76 11.90 4.87
C ALA A 141 5.39 11.96 6.35
N MET A 142 4.39 11.18 6.80
CA MET A 142 4.05 11.04 8.22
C MET A 142 5.19 10.44 9.03
N SER A 143 5.91 9.46 8.49
CA SER A 143 7.05 8.83 9.16
C SER A 143 8.21 9.82 9.33
N VAL A 144 8.48 10.61 8.30
CA VAL A 144 9.50 11.68 8.33
C VAL A 144 9.09 12.80 9.30
N GLU A 145 7.83 13.19 9.32
CA GLU A 145 7.30 14.17 10.27
C GLU A 145 7.49 13.70 11.72
N ARG A 146 7.17 12.44 12.02
CA ARG A 146 7.40 11.85 13.34
C ARG A 146 8.89 11.76 13.68
N TYR A 147 9.75 11.45 12.72
CA TYR A 147 11.20 11.47 12.93
C TYR A 147 11.67 12.85 13.38
N TYR A 148 11.28 13.92 12.68
CA TYR A 148 11.67 15.28 13.08
C TYR A 148 11.09 15.67 14.43
N ALA A 149 9.82 15.34 14.71
CA ALA A 149 9.17 15.69 15.96
C ALA A 149 9.86 15.06 17.19
N ILE A 150 10.38 13.83 17.06
CA ILE A 150 10.96 13.08 18.18
C ILE A 150 12.48 13.25 18.26
N VAL A 151 13.20 13.16 17.13
CA VAL A 151 14.68 13.19 17.11
C VAL A 151 15.22 14.62 17.07
N HIS A 152 14.50 15.55 16.44
CA HIS A 152 14.92 16.94 16.25
C HIS A 152 13.84 17.95 16.67
N PRO A 153 13.39 17.98 17.94
CA PRO A 153 12.24 18.77 18.38
C PRO A 153 12.41 20.27 18.12
N MET A 154 13.62 20.80 18.25
CA MET A 154 13.91 22.21 17.96
C MET A 154 13.71 22.59 16.48
N ARG A 155 13.99 21.68 15.54
CA ARG A 155 13.73 21.88 14.11
C ARG A 155 12.27 21.63 13.78
N ALA A 156 11.61 20.72 14.45
CA ALA A 156 10.21 20.36 14.22
C ALA A 156 9.29 21.58 14.41
N GLN A 157 9.58 22.48 15.34
CA GLN A 157 8.80 23.70 15.56
C GLN A 157 8.64 24.56 14.29
N TYR A 158 9.62 24.54 13.40
CA TYR A 158 9.62 25.32 12.16
C TYR A 158 9.27 24.49 10.92
N THR A 159 9.56 23.17 10.91
CA THR A 159 9.38 22.30 9.75
C THR A 159 8.07 21.51 9.80
N CYS A 160 7.56 21.16 10.99
CA CYS A 160 6.35 20.37 11.17
C CYS A 160 5.13 21.25 11.48
N THR A 161 4.85 22.24 10.63
CA THR A 161 3.69 23.09 10.75
C THR A 161 2.51 22.60 9.91
N ILE A 162 1.29 22.97 10.28
CA ILE A 162 0.07 22.64 9.52
C ILE A 162 0.17 23.16 8.07
N SER A 163 0.73 24.36 7.89
CA SER A 163 0.91 24.95 6.56
C SER A 163 1.86 24.12 5.69
N GLN A 164 2.96 23.63 6.26
CA GLN A 164 3.88 22.75 5.55
C GLN A 164 3.24 21.40 5.24
N ALA A 165 2.50 20.82 6.18
CA ALA A 165 1.78 19.56 5.96
C ALA A 165 0.79 19.67 4.77
N ARG A 166 0.04 20.79 4.67
CA ARG A 166 -0.85 21.03 3.52
C ARG A 166 -0.09 21.11 2.20
N LYS A 167 1.04 21.83 2.16
CA LYS A 167 1.89 21.90 0.97
C LYS A 167 2.41 20.54 0.56
N ILE A 168 2.88 19.74 1.53
CA ILE A 168 3.37 18.37 1.27
C ILE A 168 2.25 17.50 0.71
N VAL A 169 1.03 17.54 1.25
CA VAL A 169 -0.11 16.79 0.71
C VAL A 169 -0.41 17.21 -0.74
N ILE A 170 -0.42 18.50 -1.07
CA ILE A 170 -0.63 18.96 -2.44
C ILE A 170 0.48 18.44 -3.38
N ILE A 171 1.75 18.56 -2.96
CA ILE A 171 2.89 18.05 -3.72
C ILE A 171 2.78 16.53 -3.90
N THR A 172 2.37 15.78 -2.86
CA THR A 172 2.14 14.34 -2.94
C THR A 172 1.10 13.99 -3.99
N TRP A 173 0.00 14.72 -4.07
CA TRP A 173 -1.02 14.50 -5.10
C TRP A 173 -0.48 14.76 -6.51
N ILE A 174 0.18 15.91 -6.73
CA ILE A 174 0.78 16.25 -8.02
C ILE A 174 1.80 15.18 -8.45
N THR A 175 2.71 14.80 -7.54
CA THR A 175 3.71 13.77 -7.81
C THR A 175 3.06 12.41 -8.12
N SER A 176 2.01 12.03 -7.41
CA SER A 176 1.31 10.77 -7.63
C SER A 176 0.62 10.71 -9.00
N PHE A 177 0.02 11.81 -9.46
CA PHE A 177 -0.53 11.91 -10.82
C PHE A 177 0.56 11.77 -11.88
N LEU A 178 1.71 12.43 -11.70
CA LEU A 178 2.83 12.36 -12.64
C LEU A 178 3.47 10.96 -12.68
N LEU A 179 3.75 10.40 -11.51
CA LEU A 179 4.37 9.07 -11.40
C LEU A 179 3.43 7.93 -11.84
N GLY A 180 2.12 8.15 -11.84
CA GLY A 180 1.13 7.19 -12.36
C GLY A 180 1.05 7.14 -13.89
N ILE A 181 1.50 8.18 -14.62
CA ILE A 181 1.35 8.30 -16.09
C ILE A 181 1.83 7.05 -16.87
N PRO A 182 2.97 6.42 -16.55
CA PRO A 182 3.43 5.23 -17.29
C PRO A 182 2.40 4.10 -17.37
N MET A 183 1.50 4.00 -16.39
CA MET A 183 0.41 3.02 -16.36
C MET A 183 -0.52 3.10 -17.58
N ILE A 184 -0.75 4.32 -18.10
CA ILE A 184 -1.64 4.55 -19.25
C ILE A 184 -1.10 3.88 -20.51
N PHE A 185 0.23 3.78 -20.64
CA PHE A 185 0.91 3.21 -21.79
C PHE A 185 1.09 1.69 -21.70
N THR A 186 1.08 1.13 -20.49
CA THR A 186 1.24 -0.32 -20.27
C THR A 186 -0.08 -1.07 -20.27
N GLN A 187 -1.22 -0.38 -20.29
CA GLN A 187 -2.53 -1.00 -20.29
C GLN A 187 -3.17 -0.93 -21.66
N THR A 188 -3.58 -2.08 -22.19
CA THR A 188 -4.20 -2.18 -23.52
C THR A 188 -5.58 -2.82 -23.48
N HIS A 189 -6.39 -2.47 -24.47
CA HIS A 189 -7.72 -3.02 -24.72
C HIS A 189 -7.60 -3.96 -25.91
N LYS A 190 -7.29 -5.24 -25.63
CA LYS A 190 -6.99 -6.24 -26.67
C LYS A 190 -8.25 -6.95 -27.11
N GLN A 191 -8.45 -6.99 -28.43
CA GLN A 191 -9.50 -7.79 -29.06
C GLN A 191 -9.12 -9.27 -28.95
N VAL A 192 -10.08 -10.11 -28.60
CA VAL A 192 -9.95 -11.56 -28.48
C VAL A 192 -11.16 -12.25 -29.15
N GLY A 193 -10.91 -13.45 -29.71
CA GLY A 193 -11.92 -14.22 -30.42
C GLY A 193 -11.94 -13.92 -31.92
N GLU A 194 -12.10 -14.98 -32.73
CA GLU A 194 -12.19 -14.90 -34.19
C GLU A 194 -13.66 -14.87 -34.66
N LYS A 195 -14.51 -15.67 -34.07
CA LYS A 195 -15.92 -15.82 -34.44
C LYS A 195 -16.82 -14.79 -33.71
N TYR A 196 -16.52 -14.51 -32.42
CA TYR A 196 -17.19 -13.49 -31.62
C TYR A 196 -16.16 -12.50 -31.13
N ILE A 197 -16.32 -11.22 -31.48
CA ILE A 197 -15.41 -10.15 -31.09
C ILE A 197 -15.68 -9.77 -29.63
N ALA A 198 -14.74 -10.09 -28.75
CA ALA A 198 -14.73 -9.68 -27.37
C ALA A 198 -13.47 -8.85 -27.05
N TYR A 199 -13.44 -8.17 -25.92
CA TYR A 199 -12.31 -7.37 -25.53
C TYR A 199 -11.82 -7.73 -24.13
N TRP A 200 -10.51 -7.70 -23.92
CA TRP A 200 -9.90 -7.81 -22.63
C TRP A 200 -9.12 -6.54 -22.27
N CYS A 201 -9.24 -6.12 -21.03
CA CYS A 201 -8.42 -5.06 -20.46
C CYS A 201 -7.23 -5.71 -19.76
N VAL A 202 -6.08 -5.74 -20.45
CA VAL A 202 -4.87 -6.46 -20.01
C VAL A 202 -3.62 -5.61 -20.16
N ARG A 203 -2.53 -6.08 -19.55
CA ARG A 203 -1.20 -5.50 -19.80
C ARG A 203 -0.78 -5.74 -21.25
N ASP A 204 -0.18 -4.73 -21.86
CA ASP A 204 0.33 -4.85 -23.22
C ASP A 204 1.54 -5.78 -23.28
N SER A 205 1.31 -6.99 -23.76
CA SER A 205 2.36 -8.00 -23.92
C SER A 205 3.26 -7.76 -25.13
N GLU A 206 2.81 -6.96 -26.11
CA GLU A 206 3.59 -6.62 -27.32
C GLU A 206 4.65 -5.57 -26.99
N ALA A 207 4.36 -4.64 -26.06
CA ALA A 207 5.33 -3.71 -25.50
C ALA A 207 6.13 -4.34 -24.33
N GLY A 208 6.62 -5.57 -24.48
CA GLY A 208 7.17 -6.38 -23.39
C GLY A 208 8.28 -5.73 -22.58
N LEU A 209 9.14 -4.90 -23.18
CA LEU A 209 10.17 -4.16 -22.48
C LEU A 209 9.59 -3.06 -21.60
N LEU A 210 8.65 -2.26 -22.13
CA LEU A 210 7.99 -1.19 -21.38
C LEU A 210 7.21 -1.75 -20.19
N TRP A 211 6.51 -2.87 -20.37
CA TRP A 211 5.79 -3.53 -19.29
C TRP A 211 6.73 -4.00 -18.18
N ARG A 212 7.87 -4.67 -18.52
CA ARG A 212 8.87 -5.12 -17.53
C ARG A 212 9.43 -3.94 -16.74
N PHE A 213 9.83 -2.87 -17.43
CA PHE A 213 10.30 -1.65 -16.75
C PHE A 213 9.25 -1.06 -15.82
N HIS A 214 8.00 -1.00 -16.25
CA HIS A 214 6.90 -0.47 -15.45
C HIS A 214 6.68 -1.28 -14.16
N GLU A 215 6.68 -2.61 -14.20
CA GLU A 215 6.46 -3.42 -12.99
C GLU A 215 7.62 -3.27 -11.99
N VAL A 216 8.87 -3.25 -12.46
CA VAL A 216 10.04 -2.96 -11.61
C VAL A 216 9.98 -1.53 -11.05
N TYR A 217 9.63 -0.57 -11.88
CA TYR A 217 9.43 0.81 -11.47
C TYR A 217 8.38 0.93 -10.35
N MET A 218 7.22 0.29 -10.51
CA MET A 218 6.17 0.29 -9.48
C MET A 218 6.63 -0.41 -8.19
N LEU A 219 7.36 -1.51 -8.29
CA LEU A 219 7.94 -2.19 -7.12
C LEU A 219 8.91 -1.26 -6.36
N ILE A 220 9.75 -0.52 -7.07
CA ILE A 220 10.70 0.42 -6.44
C ILE A 220 9.97 1.60 -5.81
N VAL A 221 9.07 2.27 -6.55
CA VAL A 221 8.41 3.51 -6.13
C VAL A 221 7.37 3.28 -5.02
N VAL A 222 6.64 2.16 -5.06
CA VAL A 222 5.55 1.90 -4.10
C VAL A 222 6.04 1.09 -2.90
N LEU A 223 7.04 0.23 -3.06
CA LEU A 223 7.46 -0.68 -1.99
C LEU A 223 8.88 -0.38 -1.50
N ILE A 224 9.91 -0.57 -2.33
CA ILE A 224 11.31 -0.57 -1.87
C ILE A 224 11.73 0.78 -1.31
N LEU A 225 11.56 1.85 -2.07
CA LEU A 225 12.00 3.20 -1.69
C LEU A 225 11.25 3.71 -0.44
N PRO A 226 9.91 3.69 -0.38
CA PRO A 226 9.19 4.16 0.79
C PRO A 226 9.49 3.33 2.04
N LEU A 227 9.50 2.00 1.94
CA LEU A 227 9.80 1.14 3.09
C LEU A 227 11.22 1.37 3.63
N SER A 228 12.21 1.62 2.77
CA SER A 228 13.57 1.95 3.18
C SER A 228 13.62 3.24 4.00
N ILE A 229 12.94 4.29 3.53
CA ILE A 229 12.86 5.58 4.24
C ILE A 229 12.14 5.42 5.57
N MET A 230 10.99 4.75 5.58
CA MET A 230 10.21 4.51 6.80
C MET A 230 10.98 3.66 7.81
N ALA A 231 11.66 2.59 7.36
CA ALA A 231 12.49 1.76 8.21
C ALA A 231 13.62 2.56 8.87
N PHE A 232 14.29 3.43 8.10
CA PHE A 232 15.31 4.34 8.64
C PHE A 232 14.74 5.28 9.70
N CYS A 233 13.61 5.95 9.42
CA CYS A 233 12.95 6.84 10.36
C CYS A 233 12.59 6.12 11.68
N TYR A 234 11.94 4.95 11.60
CA TYR A 234 11.51 4.23 12.79
C TYR A 234 12.67 3.60 13.56
N ALA A 235 13.71 3.10 12.89
CA ALA A 235 14.92 2.62 13.55
C ALA A 235 15.58 3.73 14.36
N THR A 236 15.69 4.93 13.78
CA THR A 236 16.27 6.09 14.47
C THR A 236 15.40 6.57 15.63
N ILE A 237 14.08 6.60 15.47
CA ILE A 237 13.14 6.93 16.55
C ILE A 237 13.28 5.93 17.71
N CYS A 238 13.29 4.64 17.42
CA CYS A 238 13.44 3.59 18.44
C CYS A 238 14.78 3.72 19.17
N TRP A 239 15.85 4.02 18.44
CA TRP A 239 17.17 4.26 19.03
C TRP A 239 17.16 5.46 20.00
N GLU A 240 16.59 6.59 19.61
CA GLU A 240 16.53 7.79 20.49
C GLU A 240 15.66 7.56 21.73
N ILE A 241 14.50 6.92 21.57
CA ILE A 241 13.66 6.52 22.72
C ILE A 241 14.44 5.60 23.68
N TRP A 242 15.15 4.60 23.16
CA TRP A 242 15.97 3.70 23.98
C TRP A 242 17.10 4.45 24.69
N ARG A 243 17.77 5.37 24.01
CA ARG A 243 18.83 6.22 24.56
C ARG A 243 18.33 7.10 25.70
N VAL A 244 17.17 7.73 25.53
CA VAL A 244 16.53 8.55 26.58
C VAL A 244 16.16 7.68 27.79
N MET A 245 15.57 6.52 27.58
CA MET A 245 15.23 5.59 28.66
C MET A 245 16.48 5.13 29.44
N LYS A 246 17.56 4.78 28.73
CA LYS A 246 18.83 4.36 29.37
C LYS A 246 19.42 5.47 30.22
N ARG A 247 19.41 6.72 29.74
CA ARG A 247 19.88 7.87 30.52
C ARG A 247 19.04 8.06 31.78
N ARG A 248 17.70 7.98 31.69
CA ARG A 248 16.80 8.09 32.85
C ARG A 248 17.06 6.99 33.89
N TYR A 249 17.23 5.75 33.44
CA TYR A 249 17.54 4.64 34.32
C TYR A 249 18.83 4.87 35.12
N HIS A 250 19.90 5.34 34.47
CA HIS A 250 21.16 5.66 35.14
C HIS A 250 21.03 6.80 36.16
N MET A 251 20.24 7.83 35.88
CA MET A 251 20.01 8.91 36.85
C MET A 251 19.22 8.44 38.07
N THR A 252 18.21 7.60 37.88
CA THR A 252 17.40 7.03 38.96
C THR A 252 18.23 6.09 39.85
N SER A 253 19.06 5.25 39.23
CA SER A 253 19.93 4.32 39.96
C SER A 253 20.99 5.04 40.81
N ARG A 254 21.56 6.16 40.32
CA ARG A 254 22.51 6.96 41.11
C ARG A 254 21.88 7.62 42.32
N HIS A 255 20.61 8.07 42.25
CA HIS A 255 19.91 8.62 43.42
C HIS A 255 19.52 7.56 44.43
N ALA A 256 19.30 6.30 44.00
CA ALA A 256 19.01 5.21 44.89
C ALA A 256 20.26 4.69 45.64
N LEU A 257 21.45 4.93 45.09
CA LEU A 257 22.74 4.44 45.65
C LEU A 257 23.49 5.51 46.44
N SER A 258 22.94 6.71 46.71
CA SER A 258 23.49 7.68 47.64
C SER A 258 22.73 7.60 48.95
N PRO A 259 23.21 6.80 49.91
CA PRO A 259 22.71 6.81 51.29
C PRO A 259 23.40 7.95 52.00
N ASN A 260 22.90 9.16 51.87
CA ASN A 260 23.40 10.23 52.71
C ASN A 260 22.58 10.31 53.97
N SER A 261 23.29 9.99 55.05
CA SER A 261 23.18 10.55 56.39
C SER A 261 21.87 11.27 56.67
N VAL A 262 21.01 10.53 57.25
CA VAL A 262 19.83 11.03 57.94
C VAL A 262 20.33 11.76 59.16
N ASP A 263 20.24 13.09 59.14
CA ASP A 263 20.01 13.83 60.35
C ASP A 263 18.51 14.18 60.35
N THR A 264 17.84 13.61 61.36
CA THR A 264 16.43 13.80 61.66
C THR A 264 16.28 15.18 62.24
N GLU A 265 16.10 16.17 61.39
CA GLU A 265 15.67 17.49 61.82
C GLU A 265 14.71 18.11 60.79
N SER A 266 13.61 18.62 61.30
CA SER A 266 12.45 19.26 60.66
C SER A 266 12.65 19.78 59.23
N ILE A 267 12.08 19.06 58.23
CA ILE A 267 12.10 19.46 56.84
C ILE A 267 11.21 20.71 56.68
N PRO A 268 11.74 21.88 56.20
CA PRO A 268 10.96 23.05 55.92
C PRO A 268 9.88 22.80 54.86
N MET A 269 8.70 23.41 55.01
CA MET A 269 7.55 23.26 54.09
C MET A 269 7.92 23.49 52.62
N THR A 270 8.90 24.35 52.35
CA THR A 270 9.40 24.67 50.99
C THR A 270 10.05 23.49 50.29
N GLN A 271 10.66 22.57 51.03
CA GLN A 271 11.33 21.38 50.47
C GLN A 271 10.33 20.27 50.07
N ARG A 272 9.19 20.22 50.80
CA ARG A 272 8.09 19.30 50.52
C ARG A 272 7.34 19.67 49.22
N GLN A 273 7.17 20.99 48.94
CA GLN A 273 6.64 21.50 47.70
C GLN A 273 7.53 21.18 46.50
N SER A 274 8.83 21.37 46.58
CA SER A 274 9.80 21.04 45.55
C SER A 274 9.85 19.54 45.24
N GLY A 275 9.65 18.67 46.24
CA GLY A 275 9.60 17.20 46.05
C GLY A 275 8.33 16.78 45.27
N ASN A 276 7.20 17.43 45.54
CA ASN A 276 5.93 17.13 44.92
C ASN A 276 5.89 17.62 43.45
N GLU A 277 6.47 18.77 43.15
CA GLU A 277 6.63 19.31 41.79
C GLU A 277 7.57 18.44 40.94
N ARG A 278 8.67 17.96 41.54
CA ARG A 278 9.60 17.02 40.85
C ARG A 278 8.94 15.70 40.52
N LYS A 279 8.12 15.17 41.44
CA LYS A 279 7.35 13.93 41.20
C LYS A 279 6.30 14.13 40.11
N SER A 280 5.53 15.22 40.15
CA SER A 280 4.52 15.56 39.15
C SER A 280 5.14 15.70 37.74
N ARG A 281 6.26 16.43 37.60
CA ARG A 281 6.99 16.54 36.30
C ARG A 281 7.53 15.20 35.83
N ARG A 282 7.87 14.27 36.71
CA ARG A 282 8.36 12.96 36.35
C ARG A 282 7.25 12.09 35.79
N ASP A 283 6.09 12.10 36.47
CA ASP A 283 4.91 11.34 36.05
C ASP A 283 4.37 11.88 34.71
N GLU A 284 4.33 13.19 34.50
CA GLU A 284 3.96 13.84 33.24
C GLU A 284 4.89 13.45 32.09
N ASN A 285 6.21 13.45 32.31
CA ASN A 285 7.20 13.03 31.31
C ASN A 285 7.12 11.52 30.97
N ASP A 286 6.73 10.68 31.93
CA ASP A 286 6.59 9.25 31.69
C ASP A 286 5.31 8.95 30.90
N ASP A 287 4.24 9.68 31.11
CA ASP A 287 3.00 9.59 30.33
C ASP A 287 3.19 10.11 28.90
N GLU A 288 3.94 11.21 28.72
CA GLU A 288 4.31 11.70 27.38
C GLU A 288 5.11 10.63 26.60
N LEU A 289 6.11 10.00 27.26
CA LEU A 289 6.89 8.94 26.62
C LEU A 289 6.06 7.70 26.27
N ARG A 290 5.09 7.34 27.09
CA ARG A 290 4.14 6.24 26.82
C ARG A 290 3.28 6.57 25.59
N THR A 291 2.77 7.80 25.52
CA THR A 291 1.98 8.28 24.39
C THR A 291 2.79 8.25 23.09
N ILE A 292 4.03 8.74 23.11
CA ILE A 292 4.93 8.68 21.94
C ILE A 292 5.15 7.23 21.49
N LYS A 293 5.44 6.31 22.40
CA LYS A 293 5.60 4.89 22.07
C LYS A 293 4.35 4.29 21.46
N GLN A 294 3.16 4.65 21.95
CA GLN A 294 1.90 4.15 21.43
C GLN A 294 1.66 4.63 20.00
N VAL A 295 1.89 5.92 19.73
CA VAL A 295 1.77 6.51 18.39
C VAL A 295 2.77 5.86 17.42
N VAL A 296 4.01 5.66 17.83
CA VAL A 296 5.04 4.98 16.99
C VAL A 296 4.62 3.55 16.68
N LYS A 297 4.15 2.78 17.68
CA LYS A 297 3.65 1.41 17.45
C LYS A 297 2.51 1.38 16.45
N MET A 298 1.55 2.29 16.55
CA MET A 298 0.42 2.38 15.62
C MET A 298 0.90 2.65 14.18
N LEU A 299 1.81 3.62 14.00
CA LEU A 299 2.34 3.95 12.68
C LEU A 299 3.18 2.81 12.07
N VAL A 300 3.99 2.13 12.88
CA VAL A 300 4.73 0.93 12.43
C VAL A 300 3.75 -0.17 12.00
N ALA A 301 2.67 -0.39 12.75
CA ALA A 301 1.66 -1.37 12.38
C ALA A 301 1.02 -1.06 11.03
N VAL A 302 0.69 0.21 10.75
CA VAL A 302 0.13 0.64 9.45
C VAL A 302 1.12 0.40 8.31
N VAL A 303 2.40 0.69 8.52
CA VAL A 303 3.46 0.44 7.51
C VAL A 303 3.64 -1.05 7.22
N VAL A 304 3.65 -1.87 8.27
CA VAL A 304 3.75 -3.33 8.13
C VAL A 304 2.53 -3.89 7.39
N LEU A 305 1.33 -3.44 7.74
CA LEU A 305 0.10 -3.82 7.04
C LEU A 305 0.14 -3.41 5.57
N PHE A 306 0.60 -2.19 5.27
CA PHE A 306 0.79 -1.73 3.90
C PHE A 306 1.73 -2.67 3.13
N ALA A 307 2.90 -3.00 3.71
CA ALA A 307 3.86 -3.90 3.08
C ALA A 307 3.26 -5.31 2.83
N ILE A 308 2.59 -5.90 3.81
CA ILE A 308 1.94 -7.20 3.68
C ILE A 308 0.87 -7.20 2.59
N CYS A 309 0.09 -6.13 2.50
CA CYS A 309 -1.01 -6.03 1.54
C CYS A 309 -0.53 -5.79 0.10
N TRP A 310 0.54 -5.01 -0.10
CA TRP A 310 0.98 -4.61 -1.45
C TRP A 310 2.12 -5.46 -2.01
N ALA A 311 3.03 -5.95 -1.17
CA ALA A 311 4.20 -6.69 -1.63
C ALA A 311 3.85 -7.94 -2.45
N PRO A 312 2.89 -8.81 -2.06
CA PRO A 312 2.58 -10.00 -2.84
C PRO A 312 2.12 -9.67 -4.26
N MET A 313 1.25 -8.68 -4.42
CA MET A 313 0.73 -8.27 -5.72
C MET A 313 1.83 -7.65 -6.61
N LEU A 314 2.69 -6.80 -6.06
CA LEU A 314 3.77 -6.16 -6.82
C LEU A 314 4.84 -7.17 -7.24
N ILE A 315 5.18 -8.10 -6.37
CA ILE A 315 6.14 -9.18 -6.67
C ILE A 315 5.56 -10.11 -7.73
N ASP A 316 4.31 -10.53 -7.61
CA ASP A 316 3.62 -11.38 -8.59
C ASP A 316 3.58 -10.72 -9.98
N ASN A 317 3.33 -9.42 -10.05
CA ASN A 317 3.35 -8.66 -11.30
C ASN A 317 4.75 -8.66 -11.95
N VAL A 318 5.81 -8.46 -11.16
CA VAL A 318 7.20 -8.51 -11.67
C VAL A 318 7.53 -9.93 -12.15
N LEU A 319 7.26 -10.97 -11.38
CA LEU A 319 7.52 -12.36 -11.75
C LEU A 319 6.77 -12.75 -13.04
N THR A 320 5.53 -12.28 -13.19
CA THR A 320 4.74 -12.50 -14.42
C THR A 320 5.33 -11.75 -15.61
N ALA A 321 5.80 -10.51 -15.43
CA ALA A 321 6.41 -9.72 -16.49
C ALA A 321 7.72 -10.32 -17.02
N TYR A 322 8.50 -10.95 -16.15
CA TYR A 322 9.75 -11.63 -16.51
C TYR A 322 9.57 -13.08 -16.96
N GLY A 323 8.34 -13.59 -16.97
CA GLY A 323 8.03 -14.94 -17.42
C GLY A 323 8.30 -16.06 -16.40
N CYS A 324 8.58 -15.70 -15.13
CA CYS A 324 8.73 -16.69 -14.05
C CYS A 324 7.37 -17.30 -13.64
N LEU A 325 6.26 -16.58 -13.89
CA LEU A 325 4.90 -17.03 -13.67
C LEU A 325 4.09 -16.97 -14.98
N PRO A 326 3.11 -17.86 -15.17
CA PRO A 326 2.30 -17.87 -16.37
C PRO A 326 1.50 -16.57 -16.52
N ARG A 327 1.44 -16.04 -17.74
CA ARG A 327 0.66 -14.83 -18.07
C ARG A 327 -0.84 -15.06 -17.94
N LEU A 328 -1.32 -16.21 -18.43
CA LEU A 328 -2.69 -16.67 -18.22
C LEU A 328 -2.73 -17.45 -16.90
N LYS A 329 -3.38 -16.86 -15.93
CA LYS A 329 -3.48 -17.43 -14.58
C LYS A 329 -4.69 -18.37 -14.52
N ASN A 330 -4.42 -19.69 -14.55
CA ASN A 330 -5.44 -20.73 -14.47
C ASN A 330 -5.36 -21.44 -13.12
N GLY A 331 -6.48 -22.03 -12.67
CA GLY A 331 -6.53 -22.82 -11.44
C GLY A 331 -6.03 -22.09 -10.21
N THR A 332 -5.13 -22.70 -9.45
CA THR A 332 -4.59 -22.15 -8.18
C THR A 332 -3.94 -20.78 -8.34
N HIS A 333 -3.25 -20.50 -9.45
CA HIS A 333 -2.63 -19.18 -9.70
C HIS A 333 -3.67 -18.08 -9.91
N LYS A 334 -4.85 -18.39 -10.48
CA LYS A 334 -5.98 -17.43 -10.59
C LYS A 334 -6.46 -17.02 -9.20
N HIS A 335 -6.71 -18.01 -8.32
CA HIS A 335 -7.17 -17.74 -6.96
C HIS A 335 -6.14 -16.97 -6.15
N LEU A 336 -4.85 -17.33 -6.23
CA LEU A 336 -3.78 -16.64 -5.53
C LEU A 336 -3.66 -15.17 -5.96
N ASN A 337 -3.70 -14.91 -7.26
CA ASN A 337 -3.68 -13.53 -7.79
C ASN A 337 -4.91 -12.73 -7.33
N THR A 338 -6.09 -13.37 -7.27
CA THR A 338 -7.30 -12.72 -6.75
C THR A 338 -7.13 -12.35 -5.28
N VAL A 339 -6.58 -13.26 -4.46
CA VAL A 339 -6.28 -12.98 -3.05
C VAL A 339 -5.30 -11.81 -2.91
N PHE A 340 -4.22 -11.77 -3.68
CA PHE A 340 -3.26 -10.66 -3.64
C PHE A 340 -3.89 -9.31 -4.03
N GLN A 341 -4.76 -9.31 -5.03
CA GLN A 341 -5.52 -8.12 -5.39
C GLN A 341 -6.46 -7.69 -4.26
N LEU A 342 -7.20 -8.62 -3.66
CA LEU A 342 -8.08 -8.33 -2.53
C LEU A 342 -7.31 -7.76 -1.33
N MET A 343 -6.15 -8.32 -1.00
CA MET A 343 -5.27 -7.81 0.06
C MET A 343 -4.86 -6.36 -0.20
N ALA A 344 -4.49 -6.00 -1.44
CA ALA A 344 -4.15 -4.63 -1.79
C ALA A 344 -5.32 -3.65 -1.64
N TYR A 345 -6.56 -4.10 -1.87
CA TYR A 345 -7.77 -3.30 -1.62
C TYR A 345 -8.12 -3.23 -0.14
N PHE A 346 -7.89 -4.31 0.62
CA PHE A 346 -8.17 -4.37 2.06
C PHE A 346 -7.37 -3.33 2.87
N ASN A 347 -6.17 -2.97 2.44
CA ASN A 347 -5.34 -1.92 3.08
C ASN A 347 -6.04 -0.54 3.17
N ARG A 348 -7.20 -0.35 2.55
CA ARG A 348 -7.97 0.92 2.57
C ARG A 348 -8.87 1.10 3.80
N TRP A 349 -8.79 0.15 4.75
CA TRP A 349 -9.52 0.22 6.03
C TRP A 349 -8.66 0.83 7.16
N THR A 350 -7.36 0.93 6.94
CA THR A 350 -6.37 1.43 7.92
C THR A 350 -6.08 2.90 7.74
#